data_f30ae93866ea813e2c145614d8346024
#
_entry.id   f30ae93866ea813e2c145614d8346024
#
_cell.length_a   1.000
_cell.length_b   1.000
_cell.length_c   1.000
_cell.angle_alpha   90.00
_cell.angle_beta   90.00
_cell.angle_gamma   90.00
#
_symmetry.space_group_name_H-M   'P 1'
#
loop_
_entity.id
_entity.type
_entity.pdbx_description
1 polymer ?
#
loop_
_entity_poly.entity_id
_entity_poly.type
_entity_poly.pdbx_seq_one_letter_code
_entity_poly.pdbx_strand_id
1 'polypeptide(L)'
;MKLFVAVVAGVLGAGLVMEPGVARAEDPPAPVPWDDFDDAIPVPPADGPADPAPDAAGSPTEPGDRPPPAPPSAPVPGRHKARMSLTNRPHMARSVVEDDGEGRLEKREDTVLGGKHFRIKTARGAVHVWFPPDYARETAGTVIYVHGYYTDADGAWREHELAKQFKASHQNAIFIVPDAPSGNEDDVKWPALKDLRKAVTRANIHLPDGPVVVIGHSGAFRTVMQWVDHRLVDQIILLDALYAGESAFDAFIASGKRADDHKLIVVAASTAEESASFARRYKFAVARERMPSSAGELSRRERGAKLLYIRSQFEHMAIVTSGRVIPTLLRVTPLKAL
;
A
#
# COMPACT_ATOMS: atom_id res chain seq x y z
N MET A 1 -32.33 54.58 -50.48
CA MET A 1 -31.79 55.26 -51.63
C MET A 1 -30.31 55.08 -51.70
N LYS A 2 -29.82 54.53 -52.83
CA LYS A 2 -28.43 54.29 -53.25
C LYS A 2 -27.69 53.09 -52.66
N LEU A 3 -27.75 52.11 -53.44
CA LEU A 3 -26.96 50.94 -53.77
C LEU A 3 -25.49 51.31 -54.05
N PHE A 4 -24.53 50.65 -53.50
CA PHE A 4 -23.18 50.53 -54.08
C PHE A 4 -22.76 49.10 -54.09
N VAL A 5 -22.65 48.54 -55.27
CA VAL A 5 -22.05 47.27 -55.61
C VAL A 5 -20.55 47.53 -55.82
N ALA A 6 -19.71 46.80 -55.22
CA ALA A 6 -18.27 46.69 -55.56
C ALA A 6 -17.92 45.24 -55.83
N VAL A 7 -17.68 44.97 -57.11
CA VAL A 7 -17.07 43.73 -57.63
C VAL A 7 -15.55 43.86 -57.44
N VAL A 8 -14.92 42.89 -56.84
CA VAL A 8 -13.46 42.68 -56.90
C VAL A 8 -13.17 41.30 -57.43
N ALA A 9 -12.46 41.29 -58.53
CA ALA A 9 -12.09 40.13 -59.32
C ALA A 9 -11.03 39.26 -58.65
N GLY A 10 -11.08 37.98 -58.99
CA GLY A 10 -10.21 36.95 -58.46
C GLY A 10 -8.77 37.03 -58.97
N VAL A 11 -7.89 36.46 -58.15
CA VAL A 11 -6.59 35.96 -58.56
C VAL A 11 -6.48 34.52 -58.07
N LEU A 12 -6.44 33.57 -59.02
CA LEU A 12 -6.12 32.19 -58.83
C LEU A 12 -4.60 32.06 -58.50
N GLY A 13 -4.26 31.81 -57.27
CA GLY A 13 -2.94 31.37 -56.83
C GLY A 13 -3.00 29.89 -56.51
N ALA A 14 -2.42 29.04 -57.38
CA ALA A 14 -2.19 27.63 -57.09
C ALA A 14 -1.10 27.52 -56.03
N GLY A 15 -1.52 27.35 -54.76
CA GLY A 15 -0.64 27.01 -53.65
C GLY A 15 -0.56 25.50 -53.51
N LEU A 16 0.64 24.98 -53.71
CA LEU A 16 1.00 23.58 -53.44
C LEU A 16 0.83 23.34 -51.94
N VAL A 17 -0.19 22.59 -51.52
CA VAL A 17 -0.38 22.14 -50.14
C VAL A 17 0.56 20.97 -49.96
N MET A 18 1.72 21.18 -49.31
CA MET A 18 2.47 20.08 -48.68
C MET A 18 1.70 19.59 -47.49
N GLU A 19 1.20 18.37 -47.56
CA GLU A 19 0.68 17.65 -46.40
C GLU A 19 1.84 17.43 -45.40
N PRO A 20 1.68 17.79 -44.08
CA PRO A 20 2.67 17.39 -43.08
C PRO A 20 2.58 15.87 -42.92
N GLY A 21 3.64 15.17 -43.22
CA GLY A 21 3.80 13.74 -42.98
C GLY A 21 3.45 13.44 -41.50
N VAL A 22 2.39 12.69 -41.31
CA VAL A 22 2.05 12.11 -40.01
C VAL A 22 3.19 11.16 -39.67
N ALA A 23 4.03 11.54 -38.70
CA ALA A 23 4.98 10.64 -38.11
C ALA A 23 4.19 9.47 -37.51
N ARG A 24 4.40 8.30 -38.09
CA ARG A 24 3.82 7.04 -37.57
C ARG A 24 4.39 6.87 -36.18
N ALA A 25 3.55 6.86 -35.15
CA ALA A 25 3.95 6.50 -33.80
C ALA A 25 4.56 5.11 -33.88
N GLU A 26 5.81 4.96 -33.42
CA GLU A 26 6.41 3.65 -33.26
C GLU A 26 5.52 2.83 -32.33
N ASP A 27 5.25 1.59 -32.70
CA ASP A 27 4.49 0.66 -31.87
C ASP A 27 5.20 0.53 -30.51
N PRO A 28 4.47 0.52 -29.40
CA PRO A 28 5.08 0.32 -28.09
C PRO A 28 5.84 -1.01 -28.09
N PRO A 29 6.99 -1.11 -27.44
CA PRO A 29 7.74 -2.34 -27.33
C PRO A 29 6.87 -3.44 -26.76
N ALA A 30 7.01 -4.66 -27.26
CA ALA A 30 6.29 -5.83 -26.78
C ALA A 30 6.52 -5.99 -25.26
N PRO A 31 5.51 -6.39 -24.50
CA PRO A 31 5.66 -6.63 -23.06
C PRO A 31 6.77 -7.66 -22.83
N VAL A 32 7.69 -7.33 -21.92
CA VAL A 32 8.76 -8.24 -21.50
C VAL A 32 8.13 -9.46 -20.83
N PRO A 33 8.52 -10.70 -21.19
CA PRO A 33 8.05 -11.89 -20.50
C PRO A 33 8.37 -11.81 -18.99
N TRP A 34 7.44 -12.19 -18.15
CA TRP A 34 7.53 -12.10 -16.69
C TRP A 34 8.59 -13.04 -16.09
N ASP A 35 9.04 -14.02 -16.87
CA ASP A 35 9.98 -15.08 -16.46
C ASP A 35 11.40 -14.59 -16.16
N ASP A 36 11.76 -13.36 -16.61
CA ASP A 36 13.10 -12.80 -16.42
C ASP A 36 13.29 -12.12 -15.04
N PHE A 37 12.27 -12.09 -14.18
CA PHE A 37 12.31 -11.38 -12.89
C PHE A 37 12.57 -12.28 -11.68
N ASP A 38 12.54 -13.59 -11.83
CA ASP A 38 12.75 -14.53 -10.71
C ASP A 38 14.19 -14.48 -10.13
N ASP A 39 15.18 -14.01 -10.90
CA ASP A 39 16.57 -13.90 -10.46
C ASP A 39 16.88 -12.59 -9.70
N ALA A 40 15.95 -11.64 -9.64
CA ALA A 40 16.21 -10.29 -9.14
C ALA A 40 15.86 -10.08 -7.64
N ILE A 41 15.26 -11.07 -6.97
CA ILE A 41 14.95 -10.99 -5.54
C ILE A 41 15.94 -11.88 -4.78
N PRO A 42 17.01 -11.31 -4.16
CA PRO A 42 17.84 -12.09 -3.26
C PRO A 42 16.98 -12.53 -2.07
N VAL A 43 16.70 -13.80 -1.96
CA VAL A 43 16.19 -14.40 -0.73
C VAL A 43 17.24 -14.17 0.33
N PRO A 44 16.99 -13.46 1.45
CA PRO A 44 17.93 -13.39 2.54
C PRO A 44 18.21 -14.83 2.99
N PRO A 45 19.47 -15.22 3.23
CA PRO A 45 19.78 -16.54 3.74
C PRO A 45 18.99 -16.74 5.04
N ALA A 46 18.28 -17.87 5.12
CA ALA A 46 17.67 -18.30 6.37
C ALA A 46 18.80 -18.32 7.41
N ASP A 47 18.57 -17.66 8.55
CA ASP A 47 19.50 -17.68 9.67
C ASP A 47 19.83 -19.15 9.99
N GLY A 48 20.99 -19.58 9.52
CA GLY A 48 21.60 -20.85 9.92
C GLY A 48 21.90 -20.78 11.41
N PRO A 49 21.90 -21.92 12.12
CA PRO A 49 22.24 -21.93 13.51
C PRO A 49 23.63 -21.29 13.70
N ALA A 50 23.72 -20.34 14.63
CA ALA A 50 24.96 -19.64 14.96
C ALA A 50 26.06 -20.68 15.30
N ASP A 51 27.20 -20.56 14.61
CA ASP A 51 28.39 -21.32 14.91
C ASP A 51 28.77 -21.12 16.40
N PRO A 52 29.14 -22.20 17.15
CA PRO A 52 29.60 -22.06 18.51
C PRO A 52 30.95 -21.32 18.52
N ALA A 53 31.07 -20.34 19.39
CA ALA A 53 32.27 -19.57 19.61
C ALA A 53 33.48 -20.52 19.94
N PRO A 54 34.72 -20.17 19.50
CA PRO A 54 35.89 -20.98 19.77
C PRO A 54 36.22 -21.00 21.26
N ASP A 55 36.52 -22.21 21.78
CA ASP A 55 36.97 -22.50 23.13
C ASP A 55 38.14 -21.60 23.55
N ALA A 56 37.95 -20.82 24.59
CA ALA A 56 39.02 -20.19 25.34
C ALA A 56 39.53 -21.18 26.39
N ALA A 57 40.78 -21.53 26.22
CA ALA A 57 41.52 -22.45 27.06
C ALA A 57 41.61 -22.04 28.54
N GLY A 58 41.35 -22.97 29.36
CA GLY A 58 41.93 -23.32 30.66
C GLY A 58 42.29 -22.25 31.68
N SER A 59 41.63 -22.30 32.84
CA SER A 59 42.25 -22.00 34.13
C SER A 59 41.57 -22.81 35.25
N PRO A 60 42.29 -23.09 36.36
CA PRO A 60 42.13 -24.33 37.08
C PRO A 60 41.04 -24.28 38.17
N THR A 61 40.58 -25.46 38.46
CA THR A 61 39.63 -25.86 39.49
C THR A 61 40.12 -25.49 40.91
N GLU A 62 39.30 -24.80 41.70
CA GLU A 62 39.33 -24.86 43.15
C GLU A 62 38.12 -25.65 43.68
N PRO A 63 38.28 -26.42 44.74
CA PRO A 63 37.26 -27.30 45.26
C PRO A 63 36.45 -26.66 46.39
N GLY A 64 35.16 -26.83 46.37
CA GLY A 64 34.37 -26.90 47.57
C GLY A 64 33.53 -25.66 47.87
N ASP A 65 32.24 -25.76 47.55
CA ASP A 65 31.21 -25.37 48.52
C ASP A 65 29.88 -26.05 48.17
N ARG A 66 29.43 -26.84 49.11
CA ARG A 66 28.18 -27.59 49.05
C ARG A 66 27.01 -26.60 49.33
N PRO A 67 25.96 -26.55 48.51
CA PRO A 67 24.81 -25.69 48.81
C PRO A 67 24.08 -26.17 50.08
N PRO A 68 23.54 -25.23 50.89
CA PRO A 68 22.79 -25.56 52.09
C PRO A 68 21.45 -26.26 51.76
N PRO A 69 20.92 -27.07 52.69
CA PRO A 69 19.66 -27.78 52.47
C PRO A 69 18.47 -26.85 52.43
N ALA A 70 17.52 -27.17 51.54
CA ALA A 70 16.29 -26.42 51.34
C ALA A 70 15.42 -26.37 52.62
N PRO A 71 14.74 -25.26 52.94
CA PRO A 71 13.84 -25.16 54.05
C PRO A 71 12.56 -26.00 53.84
N PRO A 72 11.90 -26.45 54.90
CA PRO A 72 10.73 -27.31 54.83
C PRO A 72 9.53 -26.58 54.21
N SER A 73 8.82 -27.29 53.37
CA SER A 73 7.64 -26.83 52.64
C SER A 73 6.51 -26.43 53.62
N ALA A 74 6.01 -25.21 53.47
CA ALA A 74 4.84 -24.74 54.18
C ALA A 74 3.54 -25.46 53.68
N PRO A 75 2.51 -25.61 54.55
CA PRO A 75 1.31 -26.34 54.21
C PRO A 75 0.45 -25.60 53.17
N VAL A 76 -0.01 -26.37 52.18
CA VAL A 76 -0.87 -25.94 51.10
C VAL A 76 -2.25 -25.55 51.64
N PRO A 77 -2.71 -24.30 51.48
CA PRO A 77 -4.08 -23.93 51.76
C PRO A 77 -5.04 -24.53 50.75
N GLY A 78 -6.20 -25.00 51.25
CA GLY A 78 -7.22 -25.72 50.50
C GLY A 78 -7.70 -25.03 49.26
N ARG A 79 -7.91 -25.83 48.22
CA ARG A 79 -8.60 -25.46 46.94
C ARG A 79 -10.03 -24.98 47.22
N HIS A 80 -10.21 -23.68 47.33
CA HIS A 80 -11.51 -23.08 47.01
C HIS A 80 -11.67 -23.06 45.48
N LYS A 81 -12.59 -23.87 44.97
CA LYS A 81 -13.06 -23.80 43.59
C LYS A 81 -13.76 -22.44 43.39
N ALA A 82 -12.98 -21.43 43.01
CA ALA A 82 -13.55 -20.23 42.44
C ALA A 82 -14.15 -20.60 41.07
N ARG A 83 -15.50 -20.61 41.05
CA ARG A 83 -16.28 -20.72 39.82
C ARG A 83 -16.04 -19.46 39.02
N MET A 84 -15.00 -19.47 38.13
CA MET A 84 -14.79 -18.39 37.18
C MET A 84 -16.01 -18.36 36.27
N SER A 85 -16.78 -17.29 36.42
CA SER A 85 -17.86 -16.90 35.52
C SER A 85 -17.24 -16.65 34.13
N LEU A 86 -17.55 -17.55 33.20
CA LEU A 86 -17.21 -17.43 31.76
C LEU A 86 -18.14 -16.46 31.08
N THR A 87 -18.06 -15.17 31.40
CA THR A 87 -18.82 -14.12 30.69
C THR A 87 -17.95 -12.90 30.48
N ASN A 88 -17.11 -12.95 29.47
CA ASN A 88 -16.70 -11.81 28.64
C ASN A 88 -15.78 -12.30 27.51
N ARG A 89 -16.32 -13.16 26.64
CA ARG A 89 -15.79 -13.21 25.27
C ARG A 89 -16.48 -12.07 24.51
N PRO A 90 -15.74 -11.18 23.86
CA PRO A 90 -16.38 -10.22 22.96
C PRO A 90 -17.19 -11.02 21.94
N HIS A 91 -18.50 -10.79 21.90
CA HIS A 91 -19.38 -11.37 20.91
C HIS A 91 -18.94 -10.83 19.55
N MET A 92 -18.16 -11.61 18.80
CA MET A 92 -17.94 -11.34 17.38
C MET A 92 -19.26 -11.56 16.66
N ALA A 93 -19.94 -10.47 16.34
CA ALA A 93 -21.15 -10.54 15.53
C ALA A 93 -20.79 -11.07 14.14
N ARG A 94 -21.24 -12.27 13.83
CA ARG A 94 -21.09 -12.89 12.51
C ARG A 94 -22.36 -12.61 11.72
N SER A 95 -22.28 -11.83 10.66
CA SER A 95 -23.36 -11.65 9.71
C SER A 95 -23.03 -12.38 8.39
N VAL A 96 -24.00 -13.13 7.88
CA VAL A 96 -23.93 -13.74 6.55
C VAL A 96 -24.68 -12.82 5.60
N VAL A 97 -24.03 -12.37 4.55
CA VAL A 97 -24.66 -11.61 3.45
C VAL A 97 -25.17 -12.62 2.43
N GLU A 98 -26.40 -12.45 1.96
CA GLU A 98 -27.02 -13.34 1.00
C GLU A 98 -26.22 -13.41 -0.32
N ASP A 99 -26.24 -14.58 -0.94
CA ASP A 99 -25.60 -14.85 -2.23
C ASP A 99 -26.46 -14.25 -3.36
N ASP A 100 -25.96 -13.25 -4.03
CA ASP A 100 -26.56 -12.59 -5.20
C ASP A 100 -25.96 -13.08 -6.54
N GLY A 101 -25.36 -14.25 -6.56
CA GLY A 101 -24.72 -14.87 -7.72
C GLY A 101 -23.23 -14.55 -7.87
N GLU A 102 -22.64 -13.71 -7.01
CA GLU A 102 -21.21 -13.42 -7.00
C GLU A 102 -20.43 -14.13 -5.87
N GLY A 103 -21.05 -15.14 -5.26
CA GLY A 103 -20.50 -15.91 -4.17
C GLY A 103 -20.79 -15.33 -2.79
N ARG A 104 -20.75 -16.23 -1.80
CA ARG A 104 -21.08 -15.93 -0.41
C ARG A 104 -20.04 -15.04 0.22
N LEU A 105 -20.46 -13.93 0.83
CA LEU A 105 -19.65 -13.09 1.70
C LEU A 105 -19.88 -13.48 3.17
N GLU A 106 -18.79 -13.58 3.93
CA GLU A 106 -18.84 -13.71 5.38
C GLU A 106 -18.14 -12.50 5.99
N LYS A 107 -18.85 -11.72 6.79
CA LYS A 107 -18.32 -10.54 7.48
C LYS A 107 -18.21 -10.82 8.97
N ARG A 108 -17.03 -10.55 9.53
CA ARG A 108 -16.81 -10.50 10.98
C ARG A 108 -16.48 -9.07 11.37
N GLU A 109 -17.00 -8.65 12.51
CA GLU A 109 -16.81 -7.32 13.07
C GLU A 109 -16.18 -7.42 14.44
N ASP A 110 -15.18 -6.59 14.70
CA ASP A 110 -14.55 -6.43 16.00
C ASP A 110 -14.06 -4.98 16.20
N THR A 111 -13.46 -4.70 17.35
CA THR A 111 -12.88 -3.40 17.66
C THR A 111 -11.37 -3.54 17.75
N VAL A 112 -10.63 -2.79 16.93
CA VAL A 112 -9.18 -2.77 16.91
C VAL A 112 -8.68 -1.36 17.19
N LEU A 113 -7.90 -1.18 18.24
CA LEU A 113 -7.34 0.12 18.66
C LEU A 113 -8.39 1.24 18.86
N GLY A 114 -9.61 0.86 19.26
CA GLY A 114 -10.74 1.78 19.43
C GLY A 114 -11.49 2.08 18.14
N GLY A 115 -11.02 1.63 17.02
CA GLY A 115 -11.69 1.74 15.72
C GLY A 115 -12.50 0.51 15.39
N LYS A 116 -13.44 0.66 14.46
CA LYS A 116 -14.31 -0.41 13.99
C LYS A 116 -13.60 -1.19 12.88
N HIS A 117 -13.48 -2.49 13.05
CA HIS A 117 -12.79 -3.35 12.09
C HIS A 117 -13.72 -4.42 11.55
N PHE A 118 -13.64 -4.67 10.24
CA PHE A 118 -14.34 -5.73 9.55
C PHE A 118 -13.33 -6.60 8.81
N ARG A 119 -13.48 -7.91 8.95
CA ARG A 119 -12.83 -8.90 8.10
C ARG A 119 -13.89 -9.54 7.21
N ILE A 120 -13.79 -9.30 5.92
CA ILE A 120 -14.71 -9.82 4.90
C ILE A 120 -14.01 -10.99 4.20
N LYS A 121 -14.62 -12.17 4.22
CA LYS A 121 -14.16 -13.32 3.44
C LYS A 121 -14.89 -13.32 2.09
N THR A 122 -14.16 -13.27 1.01
CA THR A 122 -14.67 -13.30 -0.37
C THR A 122 -14.15 -14.51 -1.11
N ALA A 123 -14.65 -14.78 -2.33
CA ALA A 123 -14.08 -15.78 -3.21
C ALA A 123 -12.63 -15.46 -3.66
N ARG A 124 -12.23 -14.16 -3.57
CA ARG A 124 -10.89 -13.67 -3.96
C ARG A 124 -9.95 -13.49 -2.76
N GLY A 125 -10.29 -14.04 -1.60
CA GLY A 125 -9.52 -13.92 -0.37
C GLY A 125 -10.15 -12.98 0.67
N ALA A 126 -9.39 -12.67 1.72
CA ALA A 126 -9.83 -11.79 2.78
C ALA A 126 -9.71 -10.30 2.38
N VAL A 127 -10.59 -9.49 2.94
CA VAL A 127 -10.49 -8.02 2.86
C VAL A 127 -10.69 -7.48 4.26
N HIS A 128 -9.68 -6.79 4.80
CA HIS A 128 -9.82 -6.03 6.03
C HIS A 128 -10.31 -4.62 5.72
N VAL A 129 -11.24 -4.13 6.53
CA VAL A 129 -11.71 -2.75 6.46
C VAL A 129 -11.70 -2.18 7.88
N TRP A 130 -11.02 -1.06 8.06
CA TRP A 130 -10.91 -0.42 9.37
C TRP A 130 -11.29 1.06 9.31
N PHE A 131 -12.08 1.46 10.29
CA PHE A 131 -12.48 2.84 10.53
C PHE A 131 -11.78 3.33 11.77
N PRO A 132 -11.05 4.45 11.73
CA PRO A 132 -10.46 5.00 12.94
C PRO A 132 -11.53 5.44 13.96
N PRO A 133 -11.15 5.58 15.24
CA PRO A 133 -11.95 6.35 16.16
C PRO A 133 -12.20 7.75 15.58
N ASP A 134 -13.37 8.32 15.85
CA ASP A 134 -13.76 9.67 15.40
C ASP A 134 -13.90 9.83 13.86
N TYR A 135 -14.06 8.71 13.15
CA TYR A 135 -14.29 8.72 11.70
C TYR A 135 -15.50 9.57 11.32
N ALA A 136 -15.30 10.56 10.47
CA ALA A 136 -16.33 11.46 9.93
C ALA A 136 -16.49 11.23 8.42
N ARG A 137 -17.56 10.51 8.05
CA ARG A 137 -17.80 10.04 6.68
C ARG A 137 -17.81 11.16 5.64
N GLU A 138 -18.40 12.30 5.96
CA GLU A 138 -18.62 13.43 5.06
C GLU A 138 -17.32 14.05 4.53
N THR A 139 -16.25 13.89 5.29
CA THR A 139 -14.93 14.45 4.94
C THR A 139 -13.86 13.37 4.77
N ALA A 140 -14.25 12.10 4.89
CA ALA A 140 -13.33 10.99 4.83
C ALA A 140 -12.89 10.68 3.40
N GLY A 141 -11.69 10.11 3.28
CA GLY A 141 -11.22 9.44 2.08
C GLY A 141 -11.13 7.93 2.23
N THR A 142 -10.51 7.29 1.25
CA THR A 142 -10.25 5.84 1.24
C THR A 142 -8.76 5.61 1.06
N VAL A 143 -8.16 4.79 1.92
CA VAL A 143 -6.80 4.26 1.74
C VAL A 143 -6.89 2.77 1.45
N ILE A 144 -6.24 2.32 0.39
CA ILE A 144 -6.16 0.90 0.04
C ILE A 144 -4.69 0.49 0.12
N TYR A 145 -4.37 -0.46 1.00
CA TYR A 145 -3.04 -1.02 1.13
C TYR A 145 -3.00 -2.41 0.51
N VAL A 146 -2.16 -2.60 -0.50
CA VAL A 146 -1.93 -3.86 -1.19
C VAL A 146 -0.58 -4.43 -0.74
N HIS A 147 -0.60 -5.65 -0.19
CA HIS A 147 0.61 -6.32 0.29
C HIS A 147 1.44 -6.90 -0.86
N GLY A 148 2.71 -7.19 -0.58
CA GLY A 148 3.63 -7.88 -1.47
C GLY A 148 3.48 -9.40 -1.42
N TYR A 149 4.47 -10.11 -2.00
CA TYR A 149 4.53 -11.57 -1.99
C TYR A 149 4.82 -12.15 -0.61
N TYR A 150 4.69 -13.46 -0.48
CA TYR A 150 4.96 -14.28 0.73
C TYR A 150 4.06 -13.99 1.94
N THR A 151 2.96 -13.29 1.74
CA THR A 151 1.94 -13.04 2.75
C THR A 151 0.55 -12.98 2.12
N ASP A 152 -0.48 -12.90 2.94
CA ASP A 152 -1.86 -12.65 2.54
C ASP A 152 -2.40 -11.40 3.28
N ALA A 153 -3.66 -11.07 3.09
CA ALA A 153 -4.26 -9.90 3.76
C ALA A 153 -4.24 -10.04 5.30
N ASP A 154 -4.46 -11.24 5.83
CA ASP A 154 -4.45 -11.49 7.27
C ASP A 154 -3.02 -11.38 7.85
N GLY A 155 -2.03 -11.91 7.12
CA GLY A 155 -0.61 -11.79 7.45
C GLY A 155 -0.16 -10.33 7.43
N ALA A 156 -0.40 -9.62 6.34
CA ALA A 156 -0.04 -8.21 6.20
C ALA A 156 -0.72 -7.34 7.27
N TRP A 157 -2.01 -7.57 7.54
CA TRP A 157 -2.74 -6.86 8.60
C TRP A 157 -2.05 -6.96 9.95
N ARG A 158 -1.62 -8.18 10.30
CA ARG A 158 -1.00 -8.49 11.59
C ARG A 158 0.49 -8.10 11.64
N GLU A 159 1.29 -8.54 10.66
CA GLU A 159 2.75 -8.48 10.68
C GLU A 159 3.27 -7.09 10.36
N HIS A 160 2.57 -6.35 9.49
CA HIS A 160 2.88 -4.94 9.24
C HIS A 160 2.20 -4.01 10.25
N GLU A 161 1.50 -4.53 11.25
CA GLU A 161 0.79 -3.76 12.28
C GLU A 161 -0.08 -2.63 11.69
N LEU A 162 -0.78 -2.92 10.57
CA LEU A 162 -1.42 -1.89 9.75
C LEU A 162 -2.40 -1.02 10.53
N ALA A 163 -3.19 -1.58 11.43
CA ALA A 163 -4.10 -0.80 12.27
C ALA A 163 -3.37 0.26 13.11
N LYS A 164 -2.18 -0.07 13.65
CA LYS A 164 -1.35 0.89 14.40
C LYS A 164 -0.84 2.01 13.50
N GLN A 165 -0.38 1.65 12.30
CA GLN A 165 0.15 2.60 11.33
C GLN A 165 -0.94 3.53 10.81
N PHE A 166 -2.11 2.99 10.49
CA PHE A 166 -3.26 3.79 10.06
C PHE A 166 -3.73 4.74 11.16
N LYS A 167 -3.84 4.24 12.41
CA LYS A 167 -4.14 5.11 13.55
C LYS A 167 -3.08 6.20 13.73
N ALA A 168 -1.80 5.86 13.63
CA ALA A 168 -0.70 6.82 13.75
C ALA A 168 -0.67 7.86 12.63
N SER A 169 -1.30 7.60 11.49
CA SER A 169 -1.42 8.59 10.43
C SER A 169 -2.33 9.76 10.78
N HIS A 170 -3.27 9.58 11.72
CA HIS A 170 -4.29 10.55 12.09
C HIS A 170 -5.12 11.05 10.90
N GLN A 171 -5.37 10.17 9.91
CA GLN A 171 -6.15 10.55 8.74
C GLN A 171 -7.59 10.09 8.88
N ASN A 172 -8.53 10.96 8.52
CA ASN A 172 -9.94 10.64 8.39
C ASN A 172 -10.18 9.85 7.09
N ALA A 173 -10.02 8.55 7.15
CA ALA A 173 -10.19 7.66 6.02
C ALA A 173 -10.71 6.30 6.47
N ILE A 174 -11.39 5.60 5.56
CA ILE A 174 -11.58 4.17 5.65
C ILE A 174 -10.32 3.49 5.10
N PHE A 175 -9.79 2.50 5.82
CA PHE A 175 -8.59 1.77 5.43
C PHE A 175 -8.98 0.36 5.00
N ILE A 176 -8.57 -0.03 3.78
CA ILE A 176 -8.92 -1.30 3.14
C ILE A 176 -7.64 -2.06 2.85
N VAL A 177 -7.57 -3.33 3.24
CA VAL A 177 -6.45 -4.23 2.96
C VAL A 177 -7.01 -5.48 2.28
N PRO A 178 -7.04 -5.52 0.95
CA PRO A 178 -7.47 -6.70 0.21
C PRO A 178 -6.35 -7.73 0.14
N ASP A 179 -6.73 -8.98 -0.03
CA ASP A 179 -5.82 -10.03 -0.42
C ASP A 179 -5.27 -9.77 -1.84
N ALA A 180 -4.00 -10.08 -2.05
CA ALA A 180 -3.27 -9.86 -3.29
C ALA A 180 -2.47 -11.13 -3.67
N PRO A 181 -1.80 -11.20 -4.83
CA PRO A 181 -0.91 -12.31 -5.13
C PRO A 181 0.13 -12.54 -4.03
N SER A 182 0.31 -13.80 -3.64
CA SER A 182 1.32 -14.22 -2.65
C SER A 182 2.61 -14.70 -3.29
N GLY A 183 2.63 -14.81 -4.61
CA GLY A 183 3.78 -15.21 -5.42
C GLY A 183 3.68 -14.68 -6.84
N ASN A 184 4.76 -14.85 -7.58
CA ASN A 184 4.86 -14.36 -8.95
C ASN A 184 3.89 -15.08 -9.90
N GLU A 185 3.66 -16.37 -9.67
CA GLU A 185 2.76 -17.22 -10.46
C GLU A 185 1.27 -16.99 -10.16
N ASP A 186 0.94 -16.30 -9.06
CA ASP A 186 -0.44 -16.08 -8.68
C ASP A 186 -1.12 -15.05 -9.60
N ASP A 187 -2.37 -15.29 -9.92
CA ASP A 187 -3.21 -14.32 -10.60
C ASP A 187 -3.50 -13.10 -9.73
N VAL A 188 -3.61 -11.92 -10.35
CA VAL A 188 -4.07 -10.71 -9.67
C VAL A 188 -5.50 -10.92 -9.21
N LYS A 189 -5.71 -10.95 -7.88
CA LYS A 189 -7.01 -11.26 -7.27
C LYS A 189 -8.07 -10.19 -7.54
N TRP A 190 -7.66 -8.94 -7.65
CA TRP A 190 -8.53 -7.78 -7.89
C TRP A 190 -8.07 -7.00 -9.12
N PRO A 191 -8.24 -7.53 -10.35
CA PRO A 191 -7.77 -6.85 -11.56
C PRO A 191 -8.52 -5.54 -11.83
N ALA A 192 -9.72 -5.37 -11.28
CA ALA A 192 -10.45 -4.12 -11.38
C ALA A 192 -10.79 -3.59 -9.97
N LEU A 193 -10.37 -2.36 -9.67
CA LEU A 193 -10.67 -1.69 -8.41
C LEU A 193 -12.17 -1.62 -8.10
N LYS A 194 -13.00 -1.49 -9.14
CA LYS A 194 -14.48 -1.51 -8.99
C LYS A 194 -15.00 -2.78 -8.32
N ASP A 195 -14.36 -3.93 -8.55
CA ASP A 195 -14.80 -5.21 -7.98
C ASP A 195 -14.50 -5.28 -6.49
N LEU A 196 -13.33 -4.79 -6.07
CA LEU A 196 -13.00 -4.63 -4.65
C LEU A 196 -14.00 -3.70 -3.95
N ARG A 197 -14.27 -2.53 -4.56
CA ARG A 197 -15.26 -1.57 -4.04
C ARG A 197 -16.64 -2.20 -3.92
N LYS A 198 -17.07 -2.96 -4.93
CA LYS A 198 -18.34 -3.69 -4.92
C LYS A 198 -18.39 -4.72 -3.79
N ALA A 199 -17.33 -5.51 -3.59
CA ALA A 199 -17.26 -6.49 -2.50
C ALA A 199 -17.40 -5.83 -1.12
N VAL A 200 -16.75 -4.68 -0.89
CA VAL A 200 -16.86 -3.91 0.35
C VAL A 200 -18.29 -3.36 0.54
N THR A 201 -18.90 -2.83 -0.53
CA THR A 201 -20.27 -2.30 -0.47
C THR A 201 -21.31 -3.40 -0.22
N ARG A 202 -21.15 -4.59 -0.83
CA ARG A 202 -22.00 -5.77 -0.57
C ARG A 202 -21.91 -6.23 0.89
N ALA A 203 -20.81 -5.99 1.56
CA ALA A 203 -20.69 -6.24 3.00
C ALA A 203 -21.39 -5.16 3.86
N ASN A 204 -22.27 -4.32 3.27
CA ASN A 204 -22.94 -3.20 3.93
C ASN A 204 -21.96 -2.18 4.54
N ILE A 205 -20.85 -1.93 3.84
CA ILE A 205 -19.88 -0.91 4.20
C ILE A 205 -19.93 0.20 3.14
N HIS A 206 -20.32 1.39 3.55
CA HIS A 206 -20.46 2.53 2.65
C HIS A 206 -19.10 3.23 2.53
N LEU A 207 -18.60 3.29 1.30
CA LEU A 207 -17.37 4.01 0.98
C LEU A 207 -17.63 5.53 0.94
N PRO A 208 -16.70 6.36 1.45
CA PRO A 208 -16.82 7.81 1.32
C PRO A 208 -16.53 8.25 -0.13
N ASP A 209 -16.94 9.48 -0.45
CA ASP A 209 -16.75 10.10 -1.76
C ASP A 209 -15.43 10.92 -1.85
N GLY A 210 -14.67 10.99 -0.77
CA GLY A 210 -13.41 11.74 -0.71
C GLY A 210 -12.24 11.03 -1.42
N PRO A 211 -11.03 11.58 -1.28
CA PRO A 211 -9.85 11.11 -2.01
C PRO A 211 -9.55 9.62 -1.80
N VAL A 212 -9.08 8.97 -2.88
CA VAL A 212 -8.64 7.57 -2.87
C VAL A 212 -7.11 7.49 -3.01
N VAL A 213 -6.46 6.96 -2.00
CA VAL A 213 -5.01 6.73 -1.95
C VAL A 213 -4.72 5.24 -1.99
N VAL A 214 -3.92 4.80 -2.96
CA VAL A 214 -3.50 3.40 -3.09
C VAL A 214 -2.04 3.29 -2.65
N ILE A 215 -1.76 2.35 -1.76
CA ILE A 215 -0.41 2.00 -1.29
C ILE A 215 -0.10 0.59 -1.77
N GLY A 216 0.99 0.39 -2.49
CA GLY A 216 1.48 -0.93 -2.88
C GLY A 216 2.86 -1.20 -2.32
N HIS A 217 3.08 -2.39 -1.74
CA HIS A 217 4.38 -2.84 -1.28
C HIS A 217 4.89 -3.99 -2.15
N SER A 218 6.17 -3.93 -2.58
CA SER A 218 6.83 -5.06 -3.26
C SER A 218 6.02 -5.56 -4.47
N GLY A 219 5.73 -6.84 -4.57
CA GLY A 219 4.94 -7.48 -5.62
C GLY A 219 3.53 -6.90 -5.83
N ALA A 220 3.05 -6.02 -4.95
CA ALA A 220 1.78 -5.32 -5.13
C ALA A 220 1.69 -4.48 -6.41
N PHE A 221 2.84 -4.12 -7.02
CA PHE A 221 2.85 -3.35 -8.26
C PHE A 221 1.98 -3.97 -9.36
N ARG A 222 1.91 -5.30 -9.44
CA ARG A 222 1.07 -6.03 -10.40
C ARG A 222 -0.42 -5.71 -10.26
N THR A 223 -0.89 -5.58 -9.02
CA THR A 223 -2.28 -5.20 -8.74
C THR A 223 -2.48 -3.70 -8.95
N VAL A 224 -1.56 -2.87 -8.45
CA VAL A 224 -1.68 -1.40 -8.53
C VAL A 224 -1.67 -0.91 -9.98
N MET A 225 -0.86 -1.50 -10.85
CA MET A 225 -0.85 -1.18 -12.29
C MET A 225 -2.21 -1.37 -12.97
N GLN A 226 -3.01 -2.34 -12.53
CA GLN A 226 -4.37 -2.58 -13.08
C GLN A 226 -5.36 -1.47 -12.68
N TRP A 227 -5.00 -0.61 -11.73
CA TRP A 227 -5.88 0.40 -11.16
C TRP A 227 -5.51 1.84 -11.53
N VAL A 228 -4.39 2.05 -12.23
CA VAL A 228 -3.90 3.40 -12.57
C VAL A 228 -4.89 4.22 -13.41
N ASP A 229 -5.68 3.56 -14.27
CA ASP A 229 -6.68 4.20 -15.11
C ASP A 229 -8.03 4.40 -14.41
N HIS A 230 -8.16 3.95 -13.16
CA HIS A 230 -9.41 4.08 -12.45
C HIS A 230 -9.62 5.51 -11.96
N ARG A 231 -10.63 6.16 -12.49
CA ARG A 231 -10.94 7.60 -12.29
C ARG A 231 -11.02 8.08 -10.83
N LEU A 232 -11.15 7.17 -9.88
CA LEU A 232 -11.23 7.50 -8.45
C LEU A 232 -9.88 7.45 -7.74
N VAL A 233 -8.81 6.98 -8.39
CA VAL A 233 -7.49 6.94 -7.77
C VAL A 233 -6.83 8.31 -7.91
N ASP A 234 -6.69 9.01 -6.79
CA ASP A 234 -6.06 10.33 -6.76
C ASP A 234 -4.55 10.22 -6.55
N GLN A 235 -4.11 9.31 -5.67
CA GLN A 235 -2.70 9.16 -5.36
C GLN A 235 -2.28 7.71 -5.23
N ILE A 236 -1.05 7.44 -5.70
CA ILE A 236 -0.39 6.14 -5.57
C ILE A 236 0.90 6.32 -4.77
N ILE A 237 1.13 5.41 -3.83
CA ILE A 237 2.36 5.31 -3.04
C ILE A 237 2.94 3.91 -3.27
N LEU A 238 4.10 3.83 -3.91
CA LEU A 238 4.84 2.59 -4.13
C LEU A 238 5.93 2.48 -3.06
N LEU A 239 5.85 1.43 -2.26
CA LEU A 239 6.80 1.12 -1.19
C LEU A 239 7.69 -0.03 -1.65
N ASP A 240 8.86 0.31 -2.19
CA ASP A 240 9.81 -0.62 -2.80
C ASP A 240 9.12 -1.58 -3.80
N ALA A 241 8.31 -1.00 -4.69
CA ALA A 241 7.36 -1.71 -5.53
C ALA A 241 7.40 -1.29 -7.01
N LEU A 242 8.46 -0.59 -7.46
CA LEU A 242 8.62 -0.23 -8.87
C LEU A 242 9.60 -1.19 -9.55
N TYR A 243 9.22 -2.46 -9.67
CA TYR A 243 10.03 -3.50 -10.35
C TYR A 243 9.80 -3.51 -11.86
N ALA A 244 8.58 -3.19 -12.31
CA ALA A 244 8.19 -3.18 -13.71
C ALA A 244 6.94 -2.33 -13.93
N GLY A 245 6.50 -2.23 -15.20
CA GLY A 245 5.23 -1.56 -15.54
C GLY A 245 5.31 -0.04 -15.46
N GLU A 246 6.47 0.54 -15.60
CA GLU A 246 6.70 1.98 -15.53
C GLU A 246 5.78 2.77 -16.48
N SER A 247 5.49 2.23 -17.68
CA SER A 247 4.59 2.85 -18.66
C SER A 247 3.16 3.07 -18.14
N ALA A 248 2.66 2.19 -17.26
CA ALA A 248 1.36 2.37 -16.64
C ALA A 248 1.35 3.60 -15.73
N PHE A 249 2.42 3.80 -14.97
CA PHE A 249 2.57 4.96 -14.10
C PHE A 249 2.86 6.25 -14.86
N ASP A 250 3.48 6.18 -16.07
CA ASP A 250 3.64 7.34 -16.95
C ASP A 250 2.29 7.97 -17.29
N ALA A 251 1.30 7.16 -17.71
CA ALA A 251 -0.05 7.63 -18.02
C ALA A 251 -0.74 8.24 -16.78
N PHE A 252 -0.59 7.61 -15.62
CA PHE A 252 -1.14 8.12 -14.36
C PHE A 252 -0.57 9.50 -14.01
N ILE A 253 0.76 9.69 -14.09
CA ILE A 253 1.40 10.96 -13.78
C ILE A 253 1.07 12.02 -14.82
N ALA A 254 0.95 11.66 -16.11
CA ALA A 254 0.63 12.59 -17.18
C ALA A 254 -0.80 13.12 -17.08
N SER A 255 -1.73 12.32 -16.54
CA SER A 255 -3.10 12.73 -16.30
C SER A 255 -3.22 13.68 -15.10
N GLY A 256 -4.22 14.55 -15.09
CA GLY A 256 -4.36 15.58 -14.07
C GLY A 256 -3.33 16.72 -14.21
N LYS A 257 -3.66 17.90 -13.73
CA LYS A 257 -2.81 19.11 -13.87
C LYS A 257 -1.95 19.39 -12.64
N ARG A 258 -2.35 18.90 -11.47
CA ARG A 258 -1.73 19.16 -10.17
C ARG A 258 -1.46 17.87 -9.39
N ALA A 259 -0.63 17.98 -8.36
CA ALA A 259 -0.28 16.86 -7.49
C ALA A 259 -1.46 16.31 -6.66
N ASP A 260 -2.46 17.13 -6.42
CA ASP A 260 -3.70 16.75 -5.73
C ASP A 260 -4.68 16.02 -6.66
N ASP A 261 -4.57 16.20 -7.99
CA ASP A 261 -5.36 15.44 -8.96
C ASP A 261 -4.81 14.03 -9.14
N HIS A 262 -3.50 13.92 -9.43
CA HIS A 262 -2.78 12.64 -9.50
C HIS A 262 -1.35 12.82 -8.99
N LYS A 263 -0.98 12.08 -7.95
CA LYS A 263 0.37 12.09 -7.39
C LYS A 263 0.92 10.68 -7.27
N LEU A 264 2.16 10.49 -7.69
CA LEU A 264 2.92 9.28 -7.44
C LEU A 264 4.03 9.57 -6.44
N ILE A 265 4.07 8.78 -5.36
CA ILE A 265 5.19 8.75 -4.41
C ILE A 265 5.86 7.39 -4.54
N VAL A 266 7.16 7.38 -4.76
CA VAL A 266 7.96 6.15 -4.82
C VAL A 266 8.99 6.20 -3.71
N VAL A 267 8.89 5.27 -2.77
CA VAL A 267 9.90 5.05 -1.73
C VAL A 267 10.62 3.76 -2.08
N ALA A 268 11.92 3.81 -2.27
CA ALA A 268 12.67 2.69 -2.81
C ALA A 268 13.92 2.37 -1.97
N ALA A 269 14.16 1.07 -1.78
CA ALA A 269 15.35 0.49 -1.19
C ALA A 269 16.00 -0.47 -2.18
N SER A 270 15.43 -1.66 -2.38
CA SER A 270 15.91 -2.66 -3.35
C SER A 270 15.70 -2.18 -4.79
N THR A 271 14.63 -1.42 -5.06
CA THR A 271 14.32 -0.83 -6.38
C THR A 271 14.85 0.59 -6.54
N ALA A 272 15.89 0.98 -5.77
CA ALA A 272 16.33 2.37 -5.71
C ALA A 272 16.91 2.87 -7.04
N GLU A 273 17.62 2.05 -7.78
CA GLU A 273 18.25 2.43 -9.06
C GLU A 273 17.21 2.62 -10.16
N GLU A 274 16.30 1.65 -10.32
CA GLU A 274 15.20 1.68 -11.27
C GLU A 274 14.27 2.85 -10.98
N SER A 275 13.88 3.01 -9.71
CA SER A 275 13.01 4.10 -9.26
C SER A 275 13.64 5.48 -9.46
N ALA A 276 14.95 5.63 -9.22
CA ALA A 276 15.67 6.87 -9.50
C ALA A 276 15.78 7.13 -11.01
N SER A 277 16.01 6.09 -11.82
CA SER A 277 16.02 6.17 -13.27
C SER A 277 14.67 6.61 -13.81
N PHE A 278 13.58 6.00 -13.33
CA PHE A 278 12.23 6.40 -13.65
C PHE A 278 11.97 7.88 -13.30
N ALA A 279 12.30 8.31 -12.09
CA ALA A 279 12.09 9.70 -11.68
C ALA A 279 12.86 10.71 -12.51
N ARG A 280 14.11 10.39 -12.94
CA ARG A 280 14.93 11.29 -13.77
C ARG A 280 14.35 11.57 -15.16
N ARG A 281 13.41 10.76 -15.64
CA ARG A 281 12.71 11.02 -16.92
C ARG A 281 11.83 12.27 -16.87
N TYR A 282 11.45 12.73 -15.68
CA TYR A 282 10.53 13.84 -15.48
C TYR A 282 11.20 15.06 -14.87
N LYS A 283 11.21 16.17 -15.61
CA LYS A 283 11.78 17.45 -15.15
C LYS A 283 11.09 18.01 -13.89
N PHE A 284 9.82 17.63 -13.65
CA PHE A 284 9.03 18.06 -12.50
C PHE A 284 9.16 17.13 -11.30
N ALA A 285 9.85 15.99 -11.43
CA ALA A 285 10.07 15.10 -10.30
C ALA A 285 10.91 15.78 -9.21
N VAL A 286 10.61 15.43 -8.00
CA VAL A 286 11.39 15.84 -6.83
C VAL A 286 11.97 14.59 -6.20
N ALA A 287 13.29 14.60 -6.03
CA ALA A 287 14.02 13.51 -5.38
C ALA A 287 14.45 13.91 -3.97
N ARG A 288 14.47 12.92 -3.08
CA ARG A 288 14.95 13.01 -1.70
C ARG A 288 15.78 11.79 -1.36
N GLU A 289 16.95 12.00 -0.76
CA GLU A 289 17.91 10.92 -0.47
C GLU A 289 17.62 10.12 0.80
N ARG A 290 16.59 10.51 1.57
CA ARG A 290 16.27 9.83 2.81
C ARG A 290 14.80 10.01 3.18
N MET A 291 14.17 8.93 3.67
CA MET A 291 12.82 9.02 4.24
C MET A 291 12.80 9.97 5.43
N PRO A 292 11.89 10.96 5.46
CA PRO A 292 11.80 11.89 6.58
C PRO A 292 11.31 11.19 7.86
N SER A 293 11.71 11.69 9.02
CA SER A 293 11.26 11.20 10.31
C SER A 293 9.83 11.63 10.63
N SER A 294 9.38 12.72 10.01
CA SER A 294 8.00 13.21 10.10
C SER A 294 7.57 13.91 8.82
N ALA A 295 6.27 14.03 8.61
CA ALA A 295 5.71 14.77 7.47
C ALA A 295 6.12 16.26 7.45
N GLY A 296 6.42 16.84 8.64
CA GLY A 296 6.88 18.22 8.77
C GLY A 296 8.23 18.50 8.13
N GLU A 297 9.08 17.47 7.99
CA GLU A 297 10.40 17.62 7.34
C GLU A 297 10.31 17.70 5.82
N LEU A 298 9.18 17.33 5.22
CA LEU A 298 8.98 17.51 3.79
C LEU A 298 8.75 18.97 3.46
N SER A 299 9.56 19.52 2.56
CA SER A 299 9.42 20.87 2.04
C SER A 299 8.08 21.04 1.30
N ARG A 300 7.67 22.30 1.09
CA ARG A 300 6.50 22.62 0.28
C ARG A 300 6.61 22.06 -1.14
N ARG A 301 7.83 22.06 -1.72
CA ARG A 301 8.10 21.49 -3.05
C ARG A 301 7.88 19.98 -3.09
N GLU A 302 8.37 19.25 -2.09
CA GLU A 302 8.20 17.80 -1.99
C GLU A 302 6.73 17.43 -1.76
N ARG A 303 6.02 18.17 -0.88
CA ARG A 303 4.59 17.95 -0.68
C ARG A 303 3.75 18.23 -1.92
N GLY A 304 4.10 19.25 -2.70
CA GLY A 304 3.41 19.63 -3.94
C GLY A 304 3.88 18.93 -5.21
N ALA A 305 4.84 17.98 -5.12
CA ALA A 305 5.36 17.28 -6.28
C ALA A 305 4.35 16.28 -6.85
N LYS A 306 4.16 16.25 -8.17
CA LYS A 306 3.38 15.20 -8.85
C LYS A 306 4.08 13.85 -8.79
N LEU A 307 5.41 13.84 -8.89
CA LEU A 307 6.26 12.67 -8.68
C LEU A 307 7.27 13.00 -7.59
N LEU A 308 7.17 12.29 -6.48
CA LEU A 308 8.13 12.36 -5.38
C LEU A 308 8.85 11.02 -5.28
N TYR A 309 10.13 11.01 -5.56
CA TYR A 309 11.02 9.88 -5.31
C TYR A 309 11.73 10.07 -3.97
N ILE A 310 11.73 9.04 -3.13
CA ILE A 310 12.44 9.02 -1.85
C ILE A 310 13.31 7.77 -1.80
N ARG A 311 14.63 7.93 -1.72
CA ARG A 311 15.51 6.83 -1.38
C ARG A 311 15.31 6.45 0.08
N SER A 312 15.06 5.19 0.34
CA SER A 312 14.82 4.71 1.70
C SER A 312 16.15 4.37 2.38
N GLN A 313 16.25 4.69 3.67
CA GLN A 313 17.25 4.12 4.56
C GLN A 313 16.73 2.87 5.29
N PHE A 314 15.46 2.54 5.12
CA PHE A 314 14.88 1.30 5.59
C PHE A 314 15.03 0.25 4.52
N GLU A 315 15.37 -0.96 4.90
CA GLU A 315 15.38 -2.11 4.02
C GLU A 315 13.96 -2.50 3.59
N HIS A 316 13.86 -3.38 2.61
CA HIS A 316 12.62 -3.79 1.95
C HIS A 316 11.44 -4.00 2.91
N MET A 317 11.58 -4.91 3.87
CA MET A 317 10.51 -5.17 4.85
C MET A 317 10.37 -4.07 5.88
N ALA A 318 11.46 -3.43 6.29
CA ALA A 318 11.41 -2.36 7.28
C ALA A 318 10.64 -1.13 6.80
N ILE A 319 10.50 -0.92 5.48
CA ILE A 319 9.64 0.11 4.92
C ILE A 319 8.20 -0.03 5.43
N VAL A 320 7.68 -1.24 5.52
CA VAL A 320 6.29 -1.50 5.94
C VAL A 320 6.15 -1.93 7.40
N THR A 321 7.23 -2.38 8.06
CA THR A 321 7.17 -2.85 9.46
C THR A 321 7.70 -1.86 10.48
N SER A 322 8.44 -0.81 10.06
CA SER A 322 9.02 0.19 10.98
C SER A 322 7.99 1.06 11.72
N GLY A 323 6.74 1.08 11.26
CA GLY A 323 5.70 1.96 11.81
C GLY A 323 5.90 3.45 11.48
N ARG A 324 6.85 3.81 10.61
CA ARG A 324 7.23 5.20 10.30
C ARG A 324 6.82 5.65 8.91
N VAL A 325 7.04 4.82 7.89
CA VAL A 325 6.91 5.21 6.49
C VAL A 325 5.46 5.47 6.12
N ILE A 326 4.59 4.50 6.32
CA ILE A 326 3.16 4.60 5.96
C ILE A 326 2.48 5.80 6.63
N PRO A 327 2.54 5.98 7.97
CA PRO A 327 1.86 7.11 8.60
C PRO A 327 2.45 8.46 8.20
N THR A 328 3.75 8.55 7.94
CA THR A 328 4.39 9.80 7.49
C THR A 328 3.91 10.19 6.09
N LEU A 329 3.82 9.23 5.16
CA LEU A 329 3.37 9.50 3.80
C LEU A 329 1.88 9.79 3.72
N LEU A 330 1.05 9.12 4.51
CA LEU A 330 -0.38 9.40 4.56
C LEU A 330 -0.70 10.84 4.99
N ARG A 331 0.14 11.45 5.84
CA ARG A 331 -0.02 12.85 6.26
C ARG A 331 0.27 13.89 5.18
N VAL A 332 0.80 13.48 4.03
CA VAL A 332 1.07 14.38 2.88
C VAL A 332 0.19 14.06 1.67
N THR A 333 -0.85 13.29 1.89
CA THR A 333 -1.92 13.04 0.95
C THR A 333 -3.04 14.08 1.09
N PRO A 334 -4.03 14.14 0.19
CA PRO A 334 -5.15 15.07 0.29
C PRO A 334 -6.21 14.66 1.33
N LEU A 335 -5.97 13.59 2.08
CA LEU A 335 -6.85 13.16 3.17
C LEU A 335 -6.95 14.22 4.25
N LYS A 336 -8.12 14.34 4.86
CA LYS A 336 -8.30 15.22 6.02
C LYS A 336 -7.74 14.56 7.27
N ALA A 337 -7.17 15.34 8.17
CA ALA A 337 -6.81 14.86 9.49
C ALA A 337 -8.05 14.67 10.37
N LEU A 338 -7.96 13.73 11.33
CA LEU A 338 -8.92 13.54 12.42
C LEU A 338 -8.75 14.61 13.48
#